data_13fddbcd8a3aaa00271b3e501467d75b
#
_entry.id   13fddbcd8a3aaa00271b3e501467d75b
#
_cell.length_a   1.000
_cell.length_b   1.000
_cell.length_c   1.000
_cell.angle_alpha   90.00
_cell.angle_beta   90.00
_cell.angle_gamma   90.00
#
_symmetry.space_group_name_H-M   'P 1'
#
loop_
_entity.id
_entity.type
_entity.pdbx_description
1 polymer ?
#
loop_
_entity_poly.entity_id
_entity_poly.type
_entity_poly.pdbx_seq_one_letter_code
_entity_poly.pdbx_strand_id
1 'polypeptide(L)'
;MFLIPTPQVLQKIITGLEDLYTHDIADLDMQGDLYEYMLGKLATAGQNGQFRTPKHIRDMMVELVQPTPDDFICDPACGTAGFLVSSAQYLRAHYEDSMTPEQWQHFAGPMFTGFDMDRTMLRISAMNLMLHSITNPEIDYKDSVSKQNSICSKYTVCLANPPFKGTVDAESINDDLKAVTNTKKTELLFLALFLRMLKTGGRCACIVPDGVLFGSSKAHQSIRKD
;
A
#
# COMPACT_ATOMS: atom_id res chain seq x y z
N MET A 1 23.71 7.24 5.80
CA MET A 1 24.97 6.67 6.34
C MET A 1 24.69 5.22 6.69
N PHE A 2 25.38 4.26 6.09
CA PHE A 2 25.26 2.86 6.48
C PHE A 2 25.93 2.64 7.83
N LEU A 3 25.18 2.10 8.80
CA LEU A 3 25.68 1.76 10.13
C LEU A 3 26.19 0.31 10.13
N ILE A 4 27.26 0.03 9.37
CA ILE A 4 27.88 -1.28 9.36
C ILE A 4 29.08 -1.23 10.34
N PRO A 5 29.11 -2.10 11.36
CA PRO A 5 30.01 -1.95 12.48
C PRO A 5 31.50 -2.16 12.12
N THR A 6 31.80 -2.95 11.11
CA THR A 6 33.19 -3.19 10.71
C THR A 6 33.33 -3.49 9.21
N PRO A 7 34.54 -3.21 8.60
CA PRO A 7 34.78 -3.57 7.19
C PRO A 7 34.66 -5.06 6.90
N GLN A 8 35.00 -5.93 7.84
CA GLN A 8 34.87 -7.39 7.69
C GLN A 8 33.40 -7.83 7.59
N VAL A 9 32.50 -7.19 8.35
CA VAL A 9 31.05 -7.44 8.26
C VAL A 9 30.53 -6.95 6.92
N LEU A 10 30.96 -5.78 6.45
CA LEU A 10 30.60 -5.27 5.13
C LEU A 10 31.05 -6.23 4.02
N GLN A 11 32.28 -6.71 4.08
CA GLN A 11 32.79 -7.65 3.08
C GLN A 11 32.00 -8.97 3.06
N LYS A 12 31.65 -9.52 4.21
CA LYS A 12 30.81 -10.74 4.30
C LYS A 12 29.42 -10.51 3.70
N ILE A 13 28.84 -9.33 3.96
CA ILE A 13 27.52 -8.97 3.37
C ILE A 13 27.65 -8.88 1.85
N ILE A 14 28.65 -8.16 1.32
CA ILE A 14 28.88 -8.01 -0.12
C ILE A 14 29.08 -9.38 -0.78
N THR A 15 29.99 -10.21 -0.24
CA THR A 15 30.26 -11.54 -0.80
C THR A 15 29.02 -12.42 -0.78
N GLY A 16 28.26 -12.43 0.33
CA GLY A 16 27.02 -13.21 0.40
C GLY A 16 25.94 -12.73 -0.55
N LEU A 17 25.81 -11.42 -0.78
CA LEU A 17 24.90 -10.87 -1.79
C LEU A 17 25.37 -11.18 -3.21
N GLU A 18 26.66 -11.09 -3.49
CA GLU A 18 27.25 -11.37 -4.80
C GLU A 18 27.03 -12.85 -5.21
N ASP A 19 27.23 -13.79 -4.27
CA ASP A 19 26.92 -15.20 -4.47
C ASP A 19 25.43 -15.43 -4.78
N LEU A 20 24.54 -14.81 -4.02
CA LEU A 20 23.10 -14.88 -4.25
C LEU A 20 22.72 -14.32 -5.63
N TYR A 21 23.20 -13.14 -5.99
CA TYR A 21 22.85 -12.48 -7.27
C TYR A 21 23.46 -13.16 -8.48
N THR A 22 24.61 -13.83 -8.34
CA THR A 22 25.29 -14.51 -9.46
C THR A 22 24.78 -15.91 -9.73
N HIS A 23 24.31 -16.63 -8.70
CA HIS A 23 24.01 -18.05 -8.81
C HIS A 23 22.55 -18.41 -8.57
N ASP A 24 21.86 -17.66 -7.67
CA ASP A 24 20.55 -18.09 -7.17
C ASP A 24 19.39 -17.15 -7.56
N ILE A 25 19.66 -15.87 -7.86
CA ILE A 25 18.63 -14.84 -8.07
C ILE A 25 18.90 -14.04 -9.35
N ALA A 26 18.86 -14.73 -10.50
CA ALA A 26 19.02 -14.07 -11.80
C ALA A 26 17.74 -13.36 -12.29
N ASP A 27 16.58 -13.67 -11.72
CA ASP A 27 15.26 -13.20 -12.13
C ASP A 27 14.74 -12.11 -11.19
N LEU A 28 14.18 -11.01 -11.74
CA LEU A 28 13.58 -9.91 -10.98
C LEU A 28 12.42 -10.37 -10.10
N ASP A 29 11.61 -11.32 -10.56
CA ASP A 29 10.49 -11.84 -9.78
C ASP A 29 10.98 -12.57 -8.52
N MET A 30 12.08 -13.34 -8.66
CA MET A 30 12.73 -14.01 -7.54
C MET A 30 13.34 -13.01 -6.54
N GLN A 31 13.89 -11.89 -7.03
CA GLN A 31 14.40 -10.81 -6.18
C GLN A 31 13.26 -10.14 -5.40
N GLY A 32 12.13 -9.91 -6.04
CA GLY A 32 10.92 -9.37 -5.41
C GLY A 32 10.40 -10.29 -4.29
N ASP A 33 10.26 -11.58 -4.57
CA ASP A 33 9.79 -12.58 -3.59
C ASP A 33 10.74 -12.72 -2.39
N LEU A 34 12.05 -12.70 -2.61
CA LEU A 34 13.05 -12.68 -1.54
C LEU A 34 12.91 -11.42 -0.68
N TYR A 35 12.74 -10.26 -1.32
CA TYR A 35 12.58 -9.00 -0.61
C TYR A 35 11.30 -9.01 0.25
N GLU A 36 10.18 -9.49 -0.28
CA GLU A 36 8.93 -9.67 0.46
C GLU A 36 9.10 -10.63 1.65
N TYR A 37 9.83 -11.76 1.45
CA TYR A 37 10.16 -12.69 2.54
C TYR A 37 10.98 -12.03 3.65
N MET A 38 12.02 -11.27 3.29
CA MET A 38 12.87 -10.54 4.25
C MET A 38 12.06 -9.50 5.03
N LEU A 39 11.21 -8.73 4.36
CA LEU A 39 10.31 -7.77 5.02
C LEU A 39 9.35 -8.48 5.98
N GLY A 40 8.84 -9.65 5.62
CA GLY A 40 8.02 -10.49 6.50
C GLY A 40 8.76 -10.93 7.77
N LYS A 41 10.03 -11.34 7.64
CA LYS A 41 10.86 -11.71 8.79
C LYS A 41 11.19 -10.54 9.71
N LEU A 42 11.47 -9.37 9.14
CA LEU A 42 11.72 -8.15 9.92
C LEU A 42 10.47 -7.70 10.70
N ALA A 43 9.29 -7.82 10.12
CA ALA A 43 8.03 -7.51 10.79
C ALA A 43 7.77 -8.44 11.98
N THR A 44 8.04 -9.76 11.84
CA THR A 44 7.90 -10.74 12.94
C THR A 44 8.94 -10.56 14.04
N ALA A 45 10.12 -10.06 13.72
CA ALA A 45 11.17 -9.78 14.70
C ALA A 45 10.90 -8.53 15.56
N GLY A 46 9.81 -7.80 15.33
CA GLY A 46 9.37 -6.66 16.14
C GLY A 46 10.26 -5.41 16.06
N GLN A 47 11.22 -5.39 15.14
CA GLN A 47 12.23 -4.32 15.09
C GLN A 47 11.72 -2.99 14.53
N ASN A 48 10.58 -2.96 13.83
CA ASN A 48 10.04 -1.72 13.24
C ASN A 48 8.59 -1.42 13.63
N GLY A 49 7.98 -2.17 14.57
CA GLY A 49 6.64 -1.84 15.13
C GLY A 49 5.49 -1.76 14.13
N GLN A 50 5.70 -2.11 12.88
CA GLN A 50 4.70 -1.97 11.82
C GLN A 50 3.99 -3.29 11.56
N PHE A 51 2.67 -3.23 11.64
CA PHE A 51 1.80 -4.35 11.29
C PHE A 51 1.75 -4.50 9.78
N ARG A 52 2.41 -5.53 9.27
CA ARG A 52 2.34 -5.89 7.87
C ARG A 52 1.20 -6.87 7.65
N THR A 53 0.33 -6.58 6.70
CA THR A 53 -0.76 -7.49 6.31
C THR A 53 -0.15 -8.77 5.68
N PRO A 54 -0.50 -9.96 6.19
CA PRO A 54 -0.02 -11.23 5.62
C PRO A 54 -0.36 -11.37 4.14
N LYS A 55 0.53 -11.99 3.36
CA LYS A 55 0.38 -12.12 1.90
C LYS A 55 -0.97 -12.75 1.50
N HIS A 56 -1.35 -13.85 2.12
CA HIS A 56 -2.60 -14.54 1.81
C HIS A 56 -3.86 -13.69 2.04
N ILE A 57 -3.82 -12.74 2.99
CA ILE A 57 -4.93 -11.79 3.21
C ILE A 57 -4.96 -10.73 2.11
N ARG A 58 -3.79 -10.20 1.73
CA ARG A 58 -3.68 -9.23 0.63
C ARG A 58 -4.16 -9.84 -0.68
N ASP A 59 -3.69 -11.05 -1.00
CA ASP A 59 -4.06 -11.78 -2.20
C ASP A 59 -5.56 -12.05 -2.24
N MET A 60 -6.16 -12.51 -1.14
CA MET A 60 -7.61 -12.67 -1.03
C MET A 60 -8.37 -11.37 -1.31
N MET A 61 -7.91 -10.25 -0.75
CA MET A 61 -8.56 -8.95 -0.98
C MET A 61 -8.43 -8.48 -2.43
N VAL A 62 -7.29 -8.73 -3.07
CA VAL A 62 -7.07 -8.43 -4.49
C VAL A 62 -7.96 -9.31 -5.37
N GLU A 63 -8.07 -10.60 -5.08
CA GLU A 63 -8.98 -11.53 -5.77
C GLU A 63 -10.45 -11.10 -5.67
N LEU A 64 -10.89 -10.55 -4.54
CA LEU A 64 -12.24 -10.03 -4.37
C LEU A 64 -12.50 -8.76 -5.18
N VAL A 65 -11.48 -7.90 -5.31
CA VAL A 65 -11.60 -6.62 -6.03
C VAL A 65 -11.41 -6.79 -7.53
N GLN A 66 -10.63 -7.78 -7.97
CA GLN A 66 -10.34 -8.09 -9.37
C GLN A 66 -9.87 -6.87 -10.17
N PRO A 67 -8.67 -6.34 -9.90
CA PRO A 67 -8.14 -5.22 -10.67
C PRO A 67 -7.92 -5.61 -12.14
N THR A 68 -8.07 -4.64 -13.03
CA THR A 68 -7.87 -4.78 -14.47
C THR A 68 -6.74 -3.89 -14.96
N PRO A 69 -6.17 -4.13 -16.18
CA PRO A 69 -5.08 -3.32 -16.73
C PRO A 69 -5.40 -1.83 -16.93
N ASP A 70 -6.67 -1.42 -16.87
CA ASP A 70 -7.10 -0.03 -17.04
C ASP A 70 -7.37 0.67 -15.70
N ASP A 71 -7.20 -0.02 -14.58
CA ASP A 71 -7.46 0.53 -13.26
C ASP A 71 -6.36 1.51 -12.80
N PHE A 72 -6.75 2.43 -11.90
CA PHE A 72 -5.88 3.26 -11.10
C PHE A 72 -6.01 2.79 -9.64
N ILE A 73 -4.95 2.18 -9.11
CA ILE A 73 -4.94 1.49 -7.83
C ILE A 73 -4.22 2.34 -6.79
N CYS A 74 -4.88 2.59 -5.65
CA CYS A 74 -4.31 3.39 -4.57
C CYS A 74 -4.34 2.65 -3.23
N ASP A 75 -3.22 2.73 -2.51
CA ASP A 75 -3.13 2.43 -1.08
C ASP A 75 -2.75 3.71 -0.31
N PRO A 76 -3.70 4.39 0.35
CA PRO A 76 -3.44 5.63 1.05
C PRO A 76 -2.75 5.47 2.42
N ALA A 77 -2.34 4.24 2.79
CA ALA A 77 -1.55 3.91 3.97
C ALA A 77 -0.60 2.74 3.64
N CYS A 78 0.21 2.93 2.59
CA CYS A 78 0.81 1.83 1.84
C CYS A 78 1.88 1.03 2.60
N GLY A 79 2.50 1.59 3.63
CA GLY A 79 3.57 0.93 4.37
C GLY A 79 4.68 0.44 3.44
N THR A 80 4.80 -0.87 3.28
CA THR A 80 5.76 -1.51 2.36
C THR A 80 5.23 -1.72 0.94
N ALA A 81 4.08 -1.14 0.59
CA ALA A 81 3.34 -1.32 -0.68
C ALA A 81 2.84 -2.75 -0.94
N GLY A 82 2.61 -3.52 0.10
CA GLY A 82 2.24 -4.93 -0.05
C GLY A 82 0.96 -5.17 -0.86
N PHE A 83 -0.07 -4.31 -0.74
CA PHE A 83 -1.30 -4.41 -1.55
C PHE A 83 -1.05 -4.08 -3.01
N LEU A 84 -0.22 -3.08 -3.28
CA LEU A 84 0.15 -2.71 -4.65
C LEU A 84 0.95 -3.82 -5.33
N VAL A 85 1.88 -4.46 -4.60
CA VAL A 85 2.62 -5.64 -5.08
C VAL A 85 1.68 -6.81 -5.35
N SER A 86 0.78 -7.16 -4.43
CA SER A 86 -0.20 -8.24 -4.66
C SER A 86 -1.11 -7.95 -5.87
N SER A 87 -1.48 -6.67 -6.09
CA SER A 87 -2.25 -6.25 -7.27
C SER A 87 -1.44 -6.41 -8.56
N ALA A 88 -0.16 -6.07 -8.55
CA ALA A 88 0.72 -6.25 -9.70
C ALA A 88 0.91 -7.74 -10.05
N GLN A 89 1.14 -8.59 -9.04
CA GLN A 89 1.23 -10.04 -9.23
C GLN A 89 -0.06 -10.63 -9.80
N TYR A 90 -1.23 -10.18 -9.30
CA TYR A 90 -2.54 -10.57 -9.83
C TYR A 90 -2.70 -10.19 -11.29
N LEU A 91 -2.41 -8.93 -11.65
CA LEU A 91 -2.51 -8.42 -13.02
C LEU A 91 -1.61 -9.20 -13.99
N ARG A 92 -0.39 -9.49 -13.61
CA ARG A 92 0.52 -10.32 -14.41
C ARG A 92 -0.03 -11.74 -14.58
N ALA A 93 -0.46 -12.38 -13.51
CA ALA A 93 -0.98 -13.74 -13.56
C ALA A 93 -2.22 -13.90 -14.47
N HIS A 94 -3.04 -12.84 -14.60
CA HIS A 94 -4.32 -12.92 -15.34
C HIS A 94 -4.28 -12.25 -16.70
N TYR A 95 -3.39 -11.27 -16.92
CA TYR A 95 -3.44 -10.39 -18.10
C TYR A 95 -2.12 -10.25 -18.84
N GLU A 96 -1.00 -10.83 -18.37
CA GLU A 96 0.34 -10.63 -18.92
C GLU A 96 0.40 -10.79 -20.44
N ASP A 97 -0.20 -11.87 -20.98
CA ASP A 97 -0.23 -12.20 -22.41
C ASP A 97 -1.20 -11.34 -23.23
N SER A 98 -2.10 -10.59 -22.57
CA SER A 98 -3.18 -9.83 -23.23
C SER A 98 -3.03 -8.32 -23.13
N MET A 99 -2.12 -7.83 -22.28
CA MET A 99 -1.91 -6.39 -22.09
C MET A 99 -1.28 -5.74 -23.33
N THR A 100 -1.86 -4.60 -23.72
CA THR A 100 -1.30 -3.77 -24.80
C THR A 100 -0.03 -3.03 -24.35
N PRO A 101 0.79 -2.50 -25.27
CA PRO A 101 1.94 -1.67 -24.91
C PRO A 101 1.57 -0.46 -24.03
N GLU A 102 0.43 0.15 -24.24
CA GLU A 102 -0.08 1.28 -23.45
C GLU A 102 -0.45 0.84 -22.01
N GLN A 103 -1.05 -0.35 -21.86
CA GLN A 103 -1.37 -0.93 -20.57
C GLN A 103 -0.09 -1.33 -19.81
N TRP A 104 0.93 -1.82 -20.49
CA TRP A 104 2.25 -2.06 -19.90
C TRP A 104 2.92 -0.77 -19.45
N GLN A 105 2.82 0.31 -20.23
CA GLN A 105 3.31 1.63 -19.81
C GLN A 105 2.54 2.15 -18.59
N HIS A 106 1.23 1.95 -18.53
CA HIS A 106 0.40 2.28 -17.38
C HIS A 106 0.79 1.46 -16.16
N PHE A 107 0.95 0.14 -16.30
CA PHE A 107 1.40 -0.78 -15.26
C PHE A 107 2.78 -0.38 -14.69
N ALA A 108 3.72 0.04 -15.54
CA ALA A 108 5.07 0.39 -15.11
C ALA A 108 5.14 1.65 -14.21
N GLY A 109 4.04 2.41 -14.11
CA GLY A 109 4.07 3.67 -13.36
C GLY A 109 2.72 4.14 -12.82
N PRO A 110 1.92 4.87 -13.59
CA PRO A 110 0.79 5.65 -13.06
C PRO A 110 -0.38 4.80 -12.53
N MET A 111 -0.40 3.50 -12.79
CA MET A 111 -1.39 2.58 -12.26
C MET A 111 -1.34 2.51 -10.73
N PHE A 112 -0.15 2.55 -10.14
CA PHE A 112 0.05 2.29 -8.71
C PHE A 112 0.42 3.54 -7.95
N THR A 113 -0.44 3.94 -7.01
CA THR A 113 -0.22 5.09 -6.12
C THR A 113 -0.22 4.64 -4.67
N GLY A 114 0.77 5.07 -3.90
CA GLY A 114 0.84 4.82 -2.46
C GLY A 114 1.18 6.07 -1.66
N PHE A 115 0.57 6.21 -0.48
CA PHE A 115 0.88 7.28 0.45
C PHE A 115 1.30 6.73 1.80
N ASP A 116 2.29 7.35 2.41
CA ASP A 116 2.69 7.09 3.78
C ASP A 116 3.30 8.37 4.41
N MET A 117 3.31 8.44 5.74
CA MET A 117 3.95 9.51 6.49
C MET A 117 5.34 9.13 6.98
N ASP A 118 5.74 7.87 6.86
CA ASP A 118 7.08 7.39 7.20
C ASP A 118 7.98 7.37 5.96
N ARG A 119 8.98 8.24 5.95
CA ARG A 119 9.95 8.34 4.85
C ARG A 119 10.76 7.05 4.63
N THR A 120 10.94 6.23 5.66
CA THR A 120 11.59 4.93 5.53
C THR A 120 10.68 3.97 4.79
N MET A 121 9.40 3.96 5.12
CA MET A 121 8.41 3.15 4.40
C MET A 121 8.29 3.55 2.93
N LEU A 122 8.30 4.84 2.60
CA LEU A 122 8.29 5.29 1.21
C LEU A 122 9.46 4.76 0.39
N ARG A 123 10.65 4.66 0.98
CA ARG A 123 11.83 4.09 0.31
C ARG A 123 11.67 2.57 0.12
N ILE A 124 11.22 1.89 1.17
CA ILE A 124 10.99 0.44 1.15
C ILE A 124 9.90 0.11 0.11
N SER A 125 8.79 0.85 0.10
CA SER A 125 7.70 0.64 -0.84
C SER A 125 8.11 0.88 -2.29
N ALA A 126 8.86 1.95 -2.56
CA ALA A 126 9.39 2.21 -3.91
C ALA A 126 10.32 1.09 -4.37
N MET A 127 11.25 0.65 -3.52
CA MET A 127 12.14 -0.48 -3.83
C MET A 127 11.36 -1.77 -4.06
N ASN A 128 10.37 -2.06 -3.22
CA ASN A 128 9.53 -3.24 -3.34
C ASN A 128 8.79 -3.28 -4.70
N LEU A 129 8.18 -2.15 -5.09
CA LEU A 129 7.49 -2.03 -6.37
C LEU A 129 8.45 -2.16 -7.57
N MET A 130 9.62 -1.54 -7.49
CA MET A 130 10.65 -1.66 -8.54
C MET A 130 11.12 -3.10 -8.75
N LEU A 131 11.28 -3.88 -7.67
CA LEU A 131 11.64 -5.30 -7.73
C LEU A 131 10.50 -6.17 -8.31
N HIS A 132 9.28 -5.64 -8.40
CA HIS A 132 8.14 -6.27 -9.06
C HIS A 132 7.80 -5.61 -10.41
N SER A 133 8.81 -5.09 -11.10
CA SER A 133 8.71 -4.52 -12.47
C SER A 133 7.88 -3.24 -12.59
N ILE A 134 7.55 -2.57 -11.47
CA ILE A 134 6.91 -1.25 -11.48
C ILE A 134 8.02 -0.20 -11.35
N THR A 135 8.49 0.32 -12.48
CA THR A 135 9.70 1.15 -12.53
C THR A 135 9.49 2.60 -12.09
N ASN A 136 8.26 3.11 -12.17
CA ASN A 136 7.91 4.50 -11.85
C ASN A 136 6.64 4.61 -11.00
N PRO A 137 6.56 3.98 -9.81
CA PRO A 137 5.37 4.05 -8.97
C PRO A 137 5.16 5.47 -8.40
N GLU A 138 3.91 5.89 -8.28
CA GLU A 138 3.55 7.15 -7.59
C GLU A 138 3.55 6.94 -6.08
N ILE A 139 4.71 7.01 -5.42
CA ILE A 139 4.84 6.86 -3.96
C ILE A 139 5.20 8.19 -3.32
N ASP A 140 4.26 8.76 -2.56
CA ASP A 140 4.36 10.11 -2.03
C ASP A 140 4.28 10.17 -0.49
N TYR A 141 5.05 11.11 0.09
CA TYR A 141 4.88 11.50 1.49
C TYR A 141 3.58 12.31 1.63
N LYS A 142 2.59 11.76 2.31
CA LYS A 142 1.29 12.42 2.46
C LYS A 142 0.56 11.95 3.73
N ASP A 143 0.02 12.90 4.47
CA ASP A 143 -1.04 12.63 5.43
C ASP A 143 -2.37 12.55 4.67
N SER A 144 -2.84 11.32 4.48
CA SER A 144 -3.98 11.00 3.63
C SER A 144 -5.30 11.63 4.09
N VAL A 145 -5.47 11.86 5.39
CA VAL A 145 -6.71 12.43 5.95
C VAL A 145 -6.64 13.94 6.19
N SER A 146 -5.50 14.55 5.90
CA SER A 146 -5.28 15.97 6.14
C SER A 146 -5.94 16.88 5.10
N LYS A 147 -6.09 18.17 5.46
CA LYS A 147 -6.56 19.25 4.56
C LYS A 147 -5.67 19.40 3.31
N GLN A 148 -4.41 18.99 3.38
CA GLN A 148 -3.48 19.05 2.25
C GLN A 148 -3.78 18.00 1.17
N ASN A 149 -4.51 16.95 1.52
CA ASN A 149 -4.94 15.96 0.53
C ASN A 149 -6.18 16.48 -0.22
N SER A 150 -5.97 16.96 -1.44
CA SER A 150 -7.03 17.45 -2.33
C SER A 150 -7.56 16.41 -3.31
N ILE A 151 -7.08 15.18 -3.25
CA ILE A 151 -7.43 14.11 -4.20
C ILE A 151 -8.91 13.73 -4.04
N CYS A 152 -9.64 13.76 -5.15
CA CYS A 152 -11.05 13.42 -5.24
C CYS A 152 -11.31 12.68 -6.57
N SER A 153 -12.10 11.61 -6.55
CA SER A 153 -12.54 10.87 -7.74
C SER A 153 -11.41 10.55 -8.74
N LYS A 154 -10.23 10.13 -8.23
CA LYS A 154 -9.05 9.83 -9.04
C LYS A 154 -8.92 8.33 -9.32
N TYR A 155 -9.19 7.48 -8.33
CA TYR A 155 -8.87 6.05 -8.38
C TYR A 155 -10.08 5.20 -8.70
N THR A 156 -9.84 4.05 -9.30
CA THR A 156 -10.88 3.04 -9.59
C THR A 156 -10.84 1.90 -8.59
N VAL A 157 -9.69 1.71 -7.94
CA VAL A 157 -9.48 0.69 -6.90
C VAL A 157 -8.75 1.32 -5.71
N CYS A 158 -9.26 1.08 -4.49
CA CYS A 158 -8.53 1.35 -3.25
C CYS A 158 -8.37 0.06 -2.45
N LEU A 159 -7.14 -0.20 -2.02
CA LEU A 159 -6.80 -1.36 -1.17
C LEU A 159 -5.97 -0.87 0.01
N ALA A 160 -6.37 -1.17 1.23
CA ALA A 160 -5.61 -0.69 2.39
C ALA A 160 -5.83 -1.50 3.67
N ASN A 161 -4.83 -1.45 4.53
CA ASN A 161 -4.93 -1.76 5.94
C ASN A 161 -4.61 -0.49 6.74
N PRO A 162 -5.57 0.46 6.88
CA PRO A 162 -5.31 1.73 7.54
C PRO A 162 -5.02 1.56 9.02
N PRO A 163 -4.38 2.53 9.69
CA PRO A 163 -4.11 2.46 11.12
C PRO A 163 -5.42 2.41 11.92
N PHE A 164 -5.55 1.41 12.82
CA PHE A 164 -6.76 1.17 13.63
C PHE A 164 -6.81 1.97 14.92
N LYS A 165 -5.72 2.58 15.31
CA LYS A 165 -5.60 3.35 16.56
C LYS A 165 -5.01 4.72 16.27
N GLY A 166 -5.60 5.71 16.87
CA GLY A 166 -5.12 7.07 16.82
C GLY A 166 -6.27 8.05 16.70
N THR A 167 -5.98 9.26 17.13
CA THR A 167 -6.86 10.40 16.91
C THR A 167 -6.07 11.45 16.16
N VAL A 168 -6.67 11.97 15.11
CA VAL A 168 -6.12 13.06 14.32
C VAL A 168 -6.52 14.39 14.94
N ASP A 169 -5.65 15.39 14.87
CA ASP A 169 -6.03 16.73 15.28
C ASP A 169 -7.19 17.22 14.41
N ALA A 170 -8.26 17.68 15.08
CA ALA A 170 -9.49 18.12 14.43
C ALA A 170 -9.27 19.25 13.42
N GLU A 171 -8.27 20.11 13.66
CA GLU A 171 -7.98 21.25 12.78
C GLU A 171 -7.24 20.82 11.50
N SER A 172 -6.50 19.73 11.54
CA SER A 172 -5.77 19.17 10.39
C SER A 172 -6.63 18.33 9.45
N ILE A 173 -7.76 17.77 9.94
CA ILE A 173 -8.63 16.88 9.15
C ILE A 173 -9.28 17.64 7.99
N ASN A 174 -9.27 17.03 6.81
CA ASN A 174 -9.96 17.51 5.63
C ASN A 174 -11.46 17.70 5.89
N ASP A 175 -12.01 18.83 5.44
CA ASP A 175 -13.37 19.22 5.75
C ASP A 175 -14.42 18.36 5.03
N ASP A 176 -14.10 17.81 3.84
CA ASP A 176 -14.98 16.86 3.15
C ASP A 176 -15.14 15.56 3.95
N LEU A 177 -14.07 15.08 4.59
CA LEU A 177 -14.14 13.88 5.44
C LEU A 177 -14.99 14.15 6.68
N LYS A 178 -14.93 15.36 7.27
CA LYS A 178 -15.76 15.75 8.41
C LYS A 178 -17.23 15.84 8.03
N ALA A 179 -17.54 16.21 6.80
CA ALA A 179 -18.92 16.24 6.30
C ALA A 179 -19.56 14.86 6.25
N VAL A 180 -18.78 13.82 5.89
CA VAL A 180 -19.24 12.42 5.88
C VAL A 180 -19.33 11.86 7.30
N THR A 181 -18.30 12.07 8.11
CA THR A 181 -18.25 11.55 9.49
C THR A 181 -17.55 12.51 10.44
N ASN A 182 -18.30 13.08 11.37
CA ASN A 182 -17.75 14.02 12.35
C ASN A 182 -17.04 13.26 13.48
N THR A 183 -15.78 12.90 13.23
CA THR A 183 -14.95 12.12 14.15
C THR A 183 -13.49 12.51 14.06
N LYS A 184 -12.72 12.10 15.09
CA LYS A 184 -11.25 12.15 15.07
C LYS A 184 -10.63 10.75 14.94
N LYS A 185 -11.45 9.70 14.87
CA LYS A 185 -10.99 8.32 14.79
C LYS A 185 -10.46 8.02 13.41
N THR A 186 -9.20 7.61 13.34
CA THR A 186 -8.47 7.39 12.09
C THR A 186 -9.18 6.36 11.20
N GLU A 187 -9.65 5.26 11.78
CA GLU A 187 -10.31 4.18 11.03
C GLU A 187 -11.58 4.65 10.29
N LEU A 188 -12.37 5.55 10.88
CA LEU A 188 -13.57 6.09 10.24
C LEU A 188 -13.23 7.16 9.20
N LEU A 189 -12.20 7.96 9.44
CA LEU A 189 -11.74 8.97 8.48
C LEU A 189 -11.18 8.31 7.20
N PHE A 190 -10.52 7.15 7.31
CA PHE A 190 -10.06 6.42 6.12
C PHE A 190 -11.22 5.88 5.28
N LEU A 191 -12.32 5.43 5.89
CA LEU A 191 -13.51 5.03 5.14
C LEU A 191 -14.12 6.22 4.37
N ALA A 192 -14.25 7.38 5.00
CA ALA A 192 -14.69 8.59 4.31
C ALA A 192 -13.70 9.01 3.20
N LEU A 193 -12.41 8.80 3.40
CA LEU A 193 -11.38 9.05 2.41
C LEU A 193 -11.54 8.17 1.17
N PHE A 194 -11.82 6.87 1.33
CA PHE A 194 -12.05 5.97 0.19
C PHE A 194 -13.25 6.44 -0.65
N LEU A 195 -14.36 6.80 -0.02
CA LEU A 195 -15.54 7.35 -0.73
C LEU A 195 -15.17 8.59 -1.55
N ARG A 196 -14.33 9.48 -1.00
CA ARG A 196 -13.89 10.69 -1.69
C ARG A 196 -12.92 10.41 -2.84
N MET A 197 -11.98 9.49 -2.66
CA MET A 197 -10.90 9.25 -3.62
C MET A 197 -11.34 8.38 -4.81
N LEU A 198 -12.34 7.53 -4.62
CA LEU A 198 -12.86 6.65 -5.66
C LEU A 198 -13.67 7.40 -6.71
N LYS A 199 -13.51 7.00 -7.96
CA LYS A 199 -14.44 7.34 -9.05
C LYS A 199 -15.76 6.62 -8.83
N THR A 200 -16.83 7.15 -9.41
CA THR A 200 -18.11 6.44 -9.47
C THR A 200 -17.94 5.08 -10.13
N GLY A 201 -18.43 4.02 -9.46
CA GLY A 201 -18.22 2.63 -9.87
C GLY A 201 -16.88 2.03 -9.45
N GLY A 202 -16.04 2.79 -8.74
CA GLY A 202 -14.80 2.29 -8.16
C GLY A 202 -15.05 1.27 -7.05
N ARG A 203 -14.01 0.46 -6.76
CA ARG A 203 -14.05 -0.65 -5.81
C ARG A 203 -13.07 -0.42 -4.67
N CYS A 204 -13.45 -0.85 -3.46
CA CYS A 204 -12.56 -0.77 -2.31
C CYS A 204 -12.60 -2.07 -1.50
N ALA A 205 -11.42 -2.55 -1.10
CA ALA A 205 -11.32 -3.52 -0.02
C ALA A 205 -10.37 -2.97 1.05
N CYS A 206 -10.85 -2.94 2.30
CA CYS A 206 -10.06 -2.44 3.42
C CYS A 206 -10.25 -3.31 4.66
N ILE A 207 -9.20 -3.40 5.46
CA ILE A 207 -9.25 -4.07 6.76
C ILE A 207 -9.74 -3.05 7.78
N VAL A 208 -10.75 -3.41 8.54
CA VAL A 208 -11.33 -2.56 9.60
C VAL A 208 -11.50 -3.34 10.89
N PRO A 209 -11.38 -2.70 12.06
CA PRO A 209 -11.72 -3.34 13.32
C PRO A 209 -13.24 -3.58 13.44
N ASP A 210 -13.64 -4.61 14.19
CA ASP A 210 -15.05 -4.98 14.40
C ASP A 210 -15.91 -3.80 14.86
N GLY A 211 -15.33 -2.88 15.64
CA GLY A 211 -15.99 -1.68 16.10
C GLY A 211 -16.55 -0.78 15.00
N VAL A 212 -16.00 -0.84 13.79
CA VAL A 212 -16.51 -0.10 12.63
C VAL A 212 -17.84 -0.67 12.16
N LEU A 213 -17.97 -1.99 12.13
CA LEU A 213 -19.17 -2.68 11.69
C LEU A 213 -20.31 -2.63 12.70
N PHE A 214 -19.98 -2.73 14.01
CA PHE A 214 -20.97 -2.88 15.09
C PHE A 214 -21.09 -1.67 16.01
N GLY A 215 -20.26 -0.64 15.82
CA GLY A 215 -20.27 0.56 16.66
C GLY A 215 -21.59 1.34 16.56
N SER A 216 -22.09 1.82 17.70
CA SER A 216 -23.39 2.50 17.82
C SER A 216 -23.31 4.03 17.80
N SER A 217 -22.13 4.64 17.79
CA SER A 217 -22.01 6.09 17.76
C SER A 217 -22.52 6.68 16.44
N LYS A 218 -22.93 7.96 16.47
CA LYS A 218 -23.40 8.66 15.29
C LYS A 218 -22.40 8.62 14.14
N ALA A 219 -21.09 8.71 14.42
CA ALA A 219 -20.03 8.65 13.41
C ALA A 219 -19.97 7.28 12.72
N HIS A 220 -20.12 6.17 13.46
CA HIS A 220 -20.17 4.83 12.88
C HIS A 220 -21.44 4.61 12.04
N GLN A 221 -22.57 5.14 12.51
CA GLN A 221 -23.85 5.05 11.78
C GLN A 221 -23.81 5.86 10.49
N SER A 222 -23.21 7.06 10.52
CA SER A 222 -23.06 7.92 9.35
C SER A 222 -22.28 7.21 8.25
N ILE A 223 -21.07 6.73 8.56
CA ILE A 223 -20.20 6.09 7.57
C ILE A 223 -20.77 4.79 6.99
N ARG A 224 -21.64 4.07 7.72
CA ARG A 224 -22.31 2.87 7.22
C ARG A 224 -23.57 3.16 6.38
N LYS A 225 -24.06 4.38 6.42
CA LYS A 225 -25.23 4.81 5.66
C LYS A 225 -24.86 5.33 4.27
N ASP A 226 -23.67 5.94 4.17
CA ASP A 226 -23.11 6.42 2.90
C ASP A 226 -22.45 5.28 2.12
#